data_b199322a96f970617506198d89c3c6ce
#
_entry.id   b199322a96f970617506198d89c3c6ce
#
_cell.length_a   1.000
_cell.length_b   1.000
_cell.length_c   1.000
_cell.angle_alpha   90.00
_cell.angle_beta   90.00
_cell.angle_gamma   90.00
#
_symmetry.space_group_name_H-M   'P 1'
#
loop_
_entity.id
_entity.type
_entity.pdbx_description
1 polymer ?
#
loop_
_entity_poly.entity_id
_entity_poly.type
_entity_poly.pdbx_seq_one_letter_code
_entity_poly.pdbx_strand_id
1 'polypeptide(L)'
;MLYKNLNIWNGVGEDIVFGDIFVDKDIFGIGRSKKSLSKDFSGCFAIPGLIDSHIHLCLDPYERNPLKQEVDEEKLKAAMISRAELIVKAGITTARDLGGGKHVELLIRDLIKEKKLTGPRLICAGQPITSRGGHCHFWGGLPLAPLLRR
;
A
#
# COMPACT_ATOMS: atom_id res chain seq x y z
N MET A 1 4.46 -17.53 -15.65
CA MET A 1 4.01 -18.45 -14.58
C MET A 1 2.54 -18.74 -14.78
N LEU A 2 2.10 -19.99 -14.60
CA LEU A 2 0.70 -20.41 -14.64
C LEU A 2 0.28 -20.89 -13.25
N TYR A 3 -0.79 -20.33 -12.72
CA TYR A 3 -1.41 -20.68 -11.44
C TYR A 3 -2.70 -21.44 -11.75
N LYS A 4 -2.77 -22.72 -11.37
CA LYS A 4 -3.84 -23.64 -11.78
C LYS A 4 -4.88 -23.85 -10.69
N ASN A 5 -6.08 -24.19 -11.13
CA ASN A 5 -7.18 -24.70 -10.26
C ASN A 5 -7.62 -23.70 -9.17
N LEU A 6 -7.70 -22.44 -9.51
CA LEU A 6 -8.11 -21.36 -8.61
C LEU A 6 -9.63 -21.12 -8.66
N ASN A 7 -10.20 -20.75 -7.52
CA ASN A 7 -11.48 -20.06 -7.43
C ASN A 7 -11.21 -18.56 -7.61
N ILE A 8 -11.65 -17.97 -8.70
CA ILE A 8 -11.30 -16.61 -9.10
C ILE A 8 -12.48 -15.69 -8.89
N TRP A 9 -12.32 -14.68 -8.05
CA TRP A 9 -13.27 -13.59 -7.91
C TRP A 9 -12.65 -12.30 -8.50
N ASN A 10 -13.39 -11.63 -9.37
CA ASN A 10 -12.89 -10.46 -10.10
C ASN A 10 -13.04 -9.13 -9.35
N GLY A 11 -13.58 -9.15 -8.13
CA GLY A 11 -13.79 -7.95 -7.32
C GLY A 11 -15.16 -7.30 -7.54
N VAL A 12 -16.02 -7.87 -8.38
CA VAL A 12 -17.36 -7.33 -8.70
C VAL A 12 -18.41 -8.43 -8.59
N GLY A 13 -19.51 -8.14 -7.89
CA GLY A 13 -20.60 -9.10 -7.69
C GLY A 13 -20.22 -10.31 -6.85
N GLU A 14 -21.00 -11.38 -6.97
CA GLU A 14 -20.85 -12.61 -6.17
C GLU A 14 -20.28 -13.78 -6.97
N ASP A 15 -20.05 -13.62 -8.27
CA ASP A 15 -19.65 -14.70 -9.16
C ASP A 15 -18.19 -15.10 -8.93
N ILE A 16 -17.98 -16.41 -8.73
CA ILE A 16 -16.67 -17.04 -8.64
C ILE A 16 -16.50 -17.96 -9.84
N VAL A 17 -15.43 -17.77 -10.58
CA VAL A 17 -15.08 -18.59 -11.74
C VAL A 17 -13.96 -19.54 -11.38
N PHE A 18 -14.13 -20.84 -11.63
CA PHE A 18 -13.03 -21.79 -11.50
C PHE A 18 -12.16 -21.80 -12.76
N GLY A 19 -10.84 -21.66 -12.59
CA GLY A 19 -9.93 -21.59 -13.73
C GLY A 19 -8.47 -21.37 -13.36
N ASP A 20 -7.70 -21.08 -14.39
CA ASP A 20 -6.27 -20.84 -14.28
C ASP A 20 -5.97 -19.34 -14.50
N ILE A 21 -4.95 -18.84 -13.82
CA ILE A 21 -4.42 -17.49 -14.05
C ILE A 21 -2.99 -17.62 -14.61
N PHE A 22 -2.73 -16.98 -15.72
CA PHE A 22 -1.35 -16.84 -16.22
C PHE A 22 -0.84 -15.40 -15.99
N VAL A 23 0.44 -15.32 -15.62
CA VAL A 23 1.14 -14.04 -15.46
C VAL A 23 2.31 -13.99 -16.42
N ASP A 24 2.37 -12.93 -17.22
CA ASP A 24 3.45 -12.65 -18.15
C ASP A 24 3.91 -11.20 -18.02
N LYS A 25 5.06 -11.00 -17.39
CA LYS A 25 5.57 -9.67 -17.01
C LYS A 25 4.53 -8.91 -16.16
N ASP A 26 3.98 -7.83 -16.69
CA ASP A 26 3.01 -6.96 -16.02
C ASP A 26 1.54 -7.23 -16.46
N ILE A 27 1.34 -8.32 -17.23
CA ILE A 27 0.02 -8.71 -17.74
C ILE A 27 -0.39 -10.03 -17.09
N PHE A 28 -1.63 -10.11 -16.66
CA PHE A 28 -2.25 -11.37 -16.27
C PHE A 28 -3.51 -11.62 -17.09
N GLY A 29 -3.88 -12.89 -17.23
CA GLY A 29 -5.12 -13.29 -17.88
C GLY A 29 -5.67 -14.56 -17.28
N ILE A 30 -6.99 -14.76 -17.43
CA ILE A 30 -7.69 -15.98 -17.02
C ILE A 30 -7.77 -16.91 -18.21
N GLY A 31 -7.46 -18.20 -18.00
CA GLY A 31 -7.55 -19.24 -19.01
C GLY A 31 -6.24 -20.00 -19.25
N ARG A 32 -6.21 -20.78 -20.35
CA ARG A 32 -5.06 -21.63 -20.68
C ARG A 32 -3.88 -20.80 -21.20
N SER A 33 -2.68 -21.16 -20.76
CA SER A 33 -1.43 -20.62 -21.29
C SER A 33 -0.48 -21.76 -21.68
N LYS A 34 0.30 -21.56 -22.74
CA LYS A 34 1.36 -22.49 -23.17
C LYS A 34 2.61 -22.48 -22.26
N LYS A 35 2.56 -21.76 -21.11
CA LYS A 35 3.72 -21.63 -20.21
C LYS A 35 4.00 -22.94 -19.50
N SER A 36 5.28 -23.35 -19.51
CA SER A 36 5.76 -24.61 -18.95
C SER A 36 5.82 -24.63 -17.41
N LEU A 37 6.02 -23.47 -16.78
CA LEU A 37 6.08 -23.36 -15.32
C LEU A 37 4.67 -23.14 -14.75
N SER A 38 4.19 -24.11 -13.99
CA SER A 38 2.89 -24.04 -13.36
C SER A 38 2.96 -24.43 -11.89
N LYS A 39 2.06 -23.85 -11.08
CA LYS A 39 1.80 -24.24 -9.69
C LYS A 39 0.32 -24.57 -9.53
N ASP A 40 0.02 -25.61 -8.74
CA ASP A 40 -1.34 -25.98 -8.38
C ASP A 40 -1.78 -25.21 -7.13
N PHE A 41 -2.96 -24.62 -7.21
CA PHE A 41 -3.61 -23.87 -6.14
C PHE A 41 -5.04 -24.36 -5.90
N SER A 42 -5.27 -25.66 -6.08
CA SER A 42 -6.59 -26.29 -5.80
C SER A 42 -7.08 -25.91 -4.39
N GLY A 43 -8.32 -25.43 -4.30
CA GLY A 43 -8.94 -24.98 -3.07
C GLY A 43 -8.57 -23.55 -2.64
N CYS A 44 -7.65 -22.88 -3.32
CA CYS A 44 -7.33 -21.48 -3.06
C CYS A 44 -8.23 -20.53 -3.83
N PHE A 45 -8.32 -19.30 -3.32
CA PHE A 45 -9.01 -18.20 -3.98
C PHE A 45 -7.99 -17.20 -4.54
N ALA A 46 -8.26 -16.69 -5.74
CA ALA A 46 -7.59 -15.53 -6.30
C ALA A 46 -8.56 -14.35 -6.27
N ILE A 47 -8.12 -13.27 -5.68
CA ILE A 47 -8.88 -12.02 -5.59
C ILE A 47 -8.02 -10.86 -6.09
N PRO A 48 -8.60 -9.73 -6.49
CA PRO A 48 -7.85 -8.51 -6.74
C PRO A 48 -7.05 -8.11 -5.49
N GLY A 49 -5.89 -7.50 -5.71
CA GLY A 49 -5.10 -6.96 -4.60
C GLY A 49 -5.92 -5.97 -3.78
N LEU A 50 -5.83 -6.07 -2.46
CA LEU A 50 -6.57 -5.20 -1.53
C LEU A 50 -6.09 -3.76 -1.64
N ILE A 51 -6.99 -2.83 -1.33
CA ILE A 51 -6.72 -1.39 -1.31
C ILE A 51 -6.98 -0.88 0.11
N ASP A 52 -5.96 -0.31 0.74
CA ASP A 52 -6.12 0.41 2.01
C ASP A 52 -6.09 1.92 1.73
N SER A 53 -7.20 2.58 2.03
CA SER A 53 -7.38 4.00 1.73
C SER A 53 -6.92 4.94 2.84
N HIS A 54 -6.42 4.43 3.96
CA HIS A 54 -6.01 5.25 5.11
C HIS A 54 -4.87 4.58 5.90
N ILE A 55 -3.64 4.90 5.53
CA ILE A 55 -2.46 4.47 6.26
C ILE A 55 -1.58 5.67 6.63
N HIS A 56 -0.65 5.44 7.55
CA HIS A 56 0.48 6.30 7.88
C HIS A 56 1.73 5.44 8.03
N LEU A 57 2.56 5.35 7.01
CA LEU A 57 3.81 4.57 7.07
C LEU A 57 4.76 5.03 8.18
N CYS A 58 4.69 6.30 8.54
CA CYS A 58 5.53 6.88 9.58
C CYS A 58 5.19 6.40 11.00
N LEU A 59 3.99 5.84 11.23
CA LEU A 59 3.56 5.38 12.54
C LEU A 59 3.95 3.92 12.80
N ASP A 60 4.38 3.65 14.03
CA ASP A 60 4.64 2.30 14.49
C ASP A 60 3.37 1.72 15.13
N PRO A 61 2.80 0.62 14.59
CA PRO A 61 1.60 0.03 15.14
C PRO A 61 1.80 -0.60 16.54
N TYR A 62 3.04 -0.80 16.96
CA TYR A 62 3.39 -1.37 18.27
C TYR A 62 3.82 -0.31 19.30
N GLU A 63 3.94 0.96 18.90
CA GLU A 63 4.25 2.05 19.82
C GLU A 63 3.03 2.38 20.67
N ARG A 64 3.21 2.47 22.00
CA ARG A 64 2.12 2.82 22.94
C ARG A 64 1.55 4.22 22.72
N ASN A 65 2.39 5.16 22.29
CA ASN A 65 1.95 6.46 21.84
C ASN A 65 1.82 6.46 20.31
N PRO A 66 0.61 6.26 19.76
CA PRO A 66 0.42 6.08 18.33
C PRO A 66 0.81 7.31 17.51
N LEU A 67 0.95 8.47 18.15
CA LEU A 67 1.33 9.71 17.48
C LEU A 67 2.83 10.01 17.56
N LYS A 68 3.60 9.18 18.26
CA LYS A 68 5.04 9.33 18.35
C LYS A 68 5.67 8.90 17.04
N GLN A 69 6.49 9.77 16.46
CA GLN A 69 7.31 9.46 15.31
C GLN A 69 8.77 9.31 15.69
N GLU A 70 9.49 8.47 14.95
CA GLU A 70 10.94 8.44 15.01
C GLU A 70 11.52 9.78 14.52
N VAL A 71 12.39 10.37 15.32
CA VAL A 71 13.01 11.67 15.01
C VAL A 71 14.24 11.53 14.12
N ASP A 72 14.93 10.40 14.19
CA ASP A 72 16.03 10.05 13.29
C ASP A 72 15.46 9.67 11.93
N GLU A 73 15.79 10.44 10.90
CA GLU A 73 15.21 10.28 9.57
C GLU A 73 15.62 8.98 8.88
N GLU A 74 16.86 8.52 9.08
CA GLU A 74 17.31 7.26 8.47
C GLU A 74 16.62 6.05 9.13
N LYS A 75 16.44 6.08 10.45
CA LYS A 75 15.67 5.04 11.15
C LYS A 75 14.21 5.07 10.73
N LEU A 76 13.60 6.24 10.62
CA LEU A 76 12.23 6.40 10.14
C LEU A 76 12.08 5.80 8.75
N LYS A 77 12.96 6.15 7.83
CA LYS A 77 12.98 5.64 6.46
C LYS A 77 13.10 4.11 6.42
N ALA A 78 14.03 3.53 7.18
CA ALA A 78 14.20 2.08 7.27
C ALA A 78 12.92 1.39 7.79
N ALA A 79 12.31 1.94 8.84
CA ALA A 79 11.07 1.43 9.40
C ALA A 79 9.91 1.51 8.40
N MET A 80 9.77 2.62 7.68
CA MET A 80 8.73 2.82 6.68
C MET A 80 8.90 1.86 5.48
N ILE A 81 10.13 1.59 5.04
CA ILE A 81 10.42 0.59 4.01
C ILE A 81 9.95 -0.79 4.46
N SER A 82 10.32 -1.19 5.68
CA SER A 82 9.89 -2.47 6.26
C SER A 82 8.36 -2.59 6.34
N ARG A 83 7.66 -1.53 6.75
CA ARG A 83 6.18 -1.48 6.81
C ARG A 83 5.57 -1.60 5.43
N ALA A 84 6.11 -0.92 4.42
CA ALA A 84 5.64 -1.03 3.03
C ALA A 84 5.73 -2.47 2.51
N GLU A 85 6.82 -3.19 2.83
CA GLU A 85 6.95 -4.61 2.50
C GLU A 85 5.92 -5.49 3.23
N LEU A 86 5.65 -5.22 4.51
CA LEU A 86 4.65 -5.97 5.27
C LEU A 86 3.24 -5.76 4.73
N ILE A 87 2.90 -4.54 4.33
CA ILE A 87 1.61 -4.20 3.72
C ILE A 87 1.38 -5.01 2.45
N VAL A 88 2.35 -5.06 1.53
CA VAL A 88 2.18 -5.81 0.29
C VAL A 88 2.18 -7.32 0.53
N LYS A 89 2.95 -7.83 1.51
CA LYS A 89 2.91 -9.24 1.93
C LYS A 89 1.56 -9.65 2.51
N ALA A 90 0.85 -8.71 3.13
CA ALA A 90 -0.52 -8.91 3.62
C ALA A 90 -1.59 -8.87 2.50
N GLY A 91 -1.19 -8.67 1.24
CA GLY A 91 -2.10 -8.64 0.09
C GLY A 91 -2.63 -7.24 -0.26
N ILE A 92 -2.22 -6.20 0.45
CA ILE A 92 -2.59 -4.80 0.15
C ILE A 92 -1.63 -4.29 -0.93
N THR A 93 -2.12 -4.20 -2.16
CA THR A 93 -1.32 -3.83 -3.34
C THR A 93 -1.37 -2.35 -3.67
N THR A 94 -2.33 -1.63 -3.10
CA THR A 94 -2.45 -0.16 -3.20
C THR A 94 -2.78 0.41 -1.83
N ALA A 95 -2.11 1.48 -1.44
CA ALA A 95 -2.37 2.15 -0.17
C ALA A 95 -2.33 3.68 -0.34
N ARG A 96 -3.23 4.37 0.38
CA ARG A 96 -3.23 5.82 0.46
C ARG A 96 -2.65 6.25 1.81
N ASP A 97 -1.44 6.81 1.77
CA ASP A 97 -0.78 7.40 2.93
C ASP A 97 -1.28 8.83 3.12
N LEU A 98 -1.92 9.08 4.26
CA LEU A 98 -2.48 10.39 4.60
C LEU A 98 -1.48 11.33 5.26
N GLY A 99 -0.20 11.01 5.11
CA GLY A 99 0.90 11.90 5.41
C GLY A 99 1.59 11.65 6.74
N GLY A 100 2.76 12.21 6.82
CA GLY A 100 3.61 12.24 8.00
C GLY A 100 4.33 13.59 8.08
N GLY A 101 5.22 13.76 9.05
CA GLY A 101 5.86 15.07 9.28
C GLY A 101 7.06 15.38 8.40
N LYS A 102 7.64 14.39 7.70
CA LYS A 102 8.97 14.54 7.08
C LYS A 102 9.01 14.24 5.57
N HIS A 103 7.88 14.00 4.95
CA HIS A 103 7.75 13.68 3.52
C HIS A 103 8.55 12.43 3.04
N VAL A 104 8.98 11.57 3.96
CA VAL A 104 9.76 10.36 3.62
C VAL A 104 8.92 9.38 2.80
N GLU A 105 7.60 9.37 2.99
CA GLU A 105 6.65 8.56 2.21
C GLU A 105 6.69 8.89 0.71
N LEU A 106 6.99 10.14 0.34
CA LEU A 106 7.12 10.55 -1.07
C LEU A 106 8.35 9.88 -1.72
N LEU A 107 9.48 9.86 -1.00
CA LEU A 107 10.68 9.17 -1.46
C LEU A 107 10.43 7.67 -1.61
N ILE A 108 9.78 7.03 -0.62
CA ILE A 108 9.47 5.59 -0.67
C ILE A 108 8.53 5.28 -1.83
N ARG A 109 7.49 6.08 -2.05
CA ARG A 109 6.59 5.97 -3.21
C ARG A 109 7.37 5.96 -4.52
N ASP A 110 8.30 6.89 -4.69
CA ASP A 110 9.06 7.04 -5.92
C ASP A 110 10.02 5.85 -6.12
N LEU A 111 10.69 5.39 -5.05
CA LEU A 111 11.54 4.20 -5.10
C LEU A 111 10.74 2.91 -5.42
N ILE A 112 9.53 2.76 -4.91
CA ILE A 112 8.64 1.64 -5.27
C ILE A 112 8.23 1.75 -6.75
N LYS A 113 7.84 2.93 -7.22
CA LYS A 113 7.49 3.18 -8.63
C LYS A 113 8.63 2.86 -9.57
N GLU A 114 9.87 3.15 -9.18
CA GLU A 114 11.09 2.82 -9.91
C GLU A 114 11.53 1.34 -9.77
N LYS A 115 10.75 0.51 -9.07
CA LYS A 115 11.05 -0.91 -8.79
C LYS A 115 12.37 -1.12 -8.00
N LYS A 116 12.81 -0.12 -7.25
CA LYS A 116 13.98 -0.17 -6.36
C LYS A 116 13.65 -0.70 -4.97
N LEU A 117 12.38 -0.61 -4.57
CA LEU A 117 11.85 -1.15 -3.33
C LEU A 117 10.60 -1.99 -3.60
N THR A 118 10.37 -2.96 -2.71
CA THR A 118 9.12 -3.72 -2.68
C THR A 118 8.11 -3.02 -1.79
N GLY A 119 6.89 -2.81 -2.28
CA GLY A 119 5.80 -2.19 -1.53
C GLY A 119 4.55 -2.03 -2.38
N PRO A 120 3.45 -1.56 -1.79
CA PRO A 120 2.22 -1.29 -2.52
C PRO A 120 2.36 -0.06 -3.41
N ARG A 121 1.48 0.11 -4.37
CA ARG A 121 1.32 1.41 -5.03
C ARG A 121 0.89 2.43 -3.99
N LEU A 122 1.72 3.43 -3.73
CA LEU A 122 1.44 4.49 -2.76
C LEU A 122 0.83 5.72 -3.43
N ILE A 123 -0.23 6.22 -2.80
CA ILE A 123 -0.82 7.54 -3.07
C ILE A 123 -0.60 8.34 -1.79
N CYS A 124 0.23 9.37 -1.84
CA CYS A 124 0.69 10.09 -0.66
C CYS A 124 0.11 11.50 -0.59
N ALA A 125 -0.37 11.89 0.57
CA ALA A 125 -0.86 13.24 0.83
C ALA A 125 0.28 14.24 1.14
N GLY A 126 1.42 13.76 1.59
CA GLY A 126 2.49 14.63 2.10
C GLY A 126 2.20 15.06 3.52
N GLN A 127 2.07 16.36 3.76
CA GLN A 127 1.68 16.85 5.10
C GLN A 127 0.16 16.80 5.28
N PRO A 128 -0.32 16.35 6.46
CA PRO A 128 -1.74 16.39 6.75
C PRO A 128 -2.25 17.82 6.85
N ILE A 129 -3.48 18.05 6.38
CA ILE A 129 -4.18 19.33 6.53
C ILE A 129 -4.90 19.31 7.87
N THR A 130 -4.66 20.32 8.73
CA THR A 130 -5.25 20.37 10.07
C THR A 130 -5.50 21.82 10.51
N SER A 131 -6.29 21.99 11.56
CA SER A 131 -6.42 23.29 12.23
C SER A 131 -5.18 23.57 13.10
N ARG A 132 -4.92 24.85 13.40
CA ARG A 132 -3.85 25.21 14.31
C ARG A 132 -4.09 24.59 15.70
N GLY A 133 -3.12 23.79 16.17
CA GLY A 133 -3.25 23.01 17.40
C GLY A 133 -4.15 21.78 17.30
N GLY A 134 -4.68 21.47 16.12
CA GLY A 134 -5.51 20.29 15.87
C GLY A 134 -4.70 18.99 15.71
N HIS A 135 -5.41 17.92 15.40
CA HIS A 135 -4.82 16.59 15.16
C HIS A 135 -3.74 16.66 14.09
N CYS A 136 -2.59 16.04 14.33
CA CYS A 136 -1.41 16.03 13.45
C CYS A 136 -0.71 17.41 13.25
N HIS A 137 -1.09 18.45 13.99
CA HIS A 137 -0.43 19.74 13.90
C HIS A 137 1.09 19.66 14.18
N PHE A 138 1.49 18.84 15.14
CA PHE A 138 2.90 18.63 15.51
C PHE A 138 3.72 17.84 14.47
N TRP A 139 3.07 17.23 13.47
CA TRP A 139 3.76 16.63 12.32
C TRP A 139 4.07 17.65 11.22
N GLY A 140 3.91 18.94 11.49
CA GLY A 140 4.08 19.99 10.50
C GLY A 140 2.86 20.14 9.59
N GLY A 141 1.70 19.63 10.02
CA GLY A 141 0.45 19.79 9.28
C GLY A 141 0.17 21.24 8.93
N LEU A 142 -0.16 21.50 7.66
CA LEU A 142 -0.47 22.85 7.19
C LEU A 142 -1.79 23.32 7.81
N PRO A 143 -1.80 24.42 8.59
CA PRO A 143 -3.03 24.94 9.13
C PRO A 143 -3.91 25.48 8.00
N LEU A 144 -5.19 25.09 8.01
CA LEU A 144 -6.21 25.60 7.09
C LEU A 144 -6.51 27.11 7.22
N ALA A 145 -5.78 27.83 8.05
CA ALA A 145 -5.98 29.26 8.25
C ALA A 145 -4.79 30.06 7.68
N PRO A 146 -5.02 30.89 6.66
CA PRO A 146 -5.84 32.11 6.72
C PRO A 146 -6.97 32.22 5.69
N LEU A 147 -7.32 31.15 5.01
CA LEU A 147 -8.31 31.23 3.91
C LEU A 147 -9.77 31.44 4.34
N LEU A 148 -10.08 31.34 5.65
CA LEU A 148 -11.43 31.52 6.17
C LEU A 148 -11.61 32.82 6.97
N ARG A 149 -10.70 33.78 6.87
CA ARG A 149 -10.92 35.14 7.37
C ARG A 149 -11.22 36.11 6.21
N ARG A 150 -12.40 35.98 5.64
CA ARG A 150 -13.08 37.04 4.92
C ARG A 150 -14.58 36.94 5.18
#